data_d17f5f05f02a2340bf84af965072e1a7
#
_entry.id   d17f5f05f02a2340bf84af965072e1a7
#
_cell.length_a   1.000
_cell.length_b   1.000
_cell.length_c   1.000
_cell.angle_alpha   90.00
_cell.angle_beta   90.00
_cell.angle_gamma   90.00
#
_symmetry.space_group_name_H-M   'P 1'
#
loop_
_entity.id
_entity.type
_entity.pdbx_description
1 polymer ?
#
loop_
_entity_poly.entity_id
_entity_poly.type
_entity_poly.pdbx_seq_one_letter_code
_entity_poly.pdbx_strand_id
1 'polypeptide(L)'
;MTTEQGTQENSGFTLVGKGPAYHKQICSILLLSRMFSDLEWLEIENLAPYFQCFKGAAGAVLFREGSKGSFLALLHDGMVEVSRRGSDNRESVLDRVGPGNTIGEMAIIDGEPRSATAVVVEPSTLILLNREEFNRLMKEKPLLGAKVVIRIARLLSQRLRKAGGTIATLLERGET
;
A
#
# COMPACT_ATOMS: atom_id res chain seq x y z
N MET A 1 30.04 7.78 -3.11
CA MET A 1 29.12 8.18 -4.20
C MET A 1 28.12 7.05 -4.40
N THR A 2 27.05 7.02 -3.66
CA THR A 2 25.94 6.04 -3.89
C THR A 2 24.79 6.40 -2.94
N THR A 3 23.88 7.29 -3.32
CA THR A 3 22.58 7.45 -2.64
C THR A 3 21.68 8.42 -3.44
N GLU A 4 21.27 8.04 -4.65
CA GLU A 4 20.28 8.84 -5.42
C GLU A 4 19.36 8.01 -6.31
N GLN A 5 18.95 6.81 -5.92
CA GLN A 5 17.99 6.01 -6.71
C GLN A 5 16.66 5.70 -6.01
N GLY A 6 16.40 6.28 -4.85
CA GLY A 6 15.15 6.08 -4.10
C GLY A 6 14.07 7.15 -4.27
N THR A 7 14.29 8.21 -5.06
CA THR A 7 13.56 9.48 -4.91
C THR A 7 12.47 9.74 -5.96
N GLN A 8 12.25 8.88 -6.95
CA GLN A 8 11.24 9.14 -8.00
C GLN A 8 9.82 8.63 -7.71
N GLU A 9 9.63 7.70 -6.76
CA GLU A 9 8.29 7.16 -6.47
C GLU A 9 7.43 8.10 -5.61
N ASN A 10 7.96 9.03 -4.82
CA ASN A 10 7.21 9.83 -3.85
C ASN A 10 7.19 11.34 -4.16
N SER A 11 7.14 11.74 -5.43
CA SER A 11 7.07 13.16 -5.77
C SER A 11 5.75 13.77 -5.26
N GLY A 12 5.84 14.78 -4.39
CA GLY A 12 4.67 15.45 -3.77
C GLY A 12 4.26 14.89 -2.40
N PHE A 13 5.06 13.95 -1.83
CA PHE A 13 4.86 13.48 -0.46
C PHE A 13 5.87 14.12 0.50
N THR A 14 5.39 14.49 1.68
CA THR A 14 6.21 15.01 2.78
C THR A 14 6.24 14.00 3.90
N LEU A 15 7.43 13.58 4.34
CA LEU A 15 7.60 12.79 5.55
C LEU A 15 7.12 13.61 6.75
N VAL A 16 6.07 13.15 7.41
CA VAL A 16 5.54 13.80 8.63
C VAL A 16 6.34 13.34 9.84
N GLY A 17 6.67 12.03 9.89
CA GLY A 17 7.49 11.52 10.95
C GLY A 17 7.65 10.01 11.00
N LYS A 18 8.59 9.61 11.86
CA LYS A 18 8.92 8.21 12.17
C LYS A 18 9.47 8.11 13.59
N GLY A 19 9.58 6.87 14.08
CA GLY A 19 10.18 6.59 15.40
C GLY A 19 9.30 6.98 16.58
N PRO A 20 9.88 7.14 17.79
CA PRO A 20 9.11 7.23 19.04
C PRO A 20 8.11 8.37 19.12
N ALA A 21 8.41 9.53 18.52
CA ALA A 21 7.52 10.70 18.52
C ALA A 21 6.18 10.45 17.81
N TYR A 22 6.18 9.58 16.79
CA TYR A 22 5.00 9.26 15.98
C TYR A 22 4.41 7.87 16.28
N HIS A 23 4.99 7.15 17.22
CA HIS A 23 4.60 5.78 17.55
C HIS A 23 3.10 5.63 17.85
N LYS A 24 2.56 6.48 18.74
CA LYS A 24 1.14 6.46 19.10
C LYS A 24 0.22 6.71 17.90
N GLN A 25 0.58 7.66 17.05
CA GLN A 25 -0.19 7.97 15.84
C GLN A 25 -0.17 6.79 14.86
N ILE A 26 0.98 6.17 14.64
CA ILE A 26 1.10 5.00 13.76
C ILE A 26 0.31 3.82 14.34
N CYS A 27 0.37 3.57 15.65
CA CYS A 27 -0.47 2.54 16.30
C CYS A 27 -1.96 2.78 16.04
N SER A 28 -2.44 4.02 16.21
CA SER A 28 -3.84 4.37 15.95
C SER A 28 -4.26 4.10 14.51
N ILE A 29 -3.38 4.42 13.54
CA ILE A 29 -3.64 4.16 12.11
C ILE A 29 -3.67 2.65 11.84
N LEU A 30 -2.75 1.89 12.40
CA LEU A 30 -2.70 0.43 12.25
C LEU A 30 -3.97 -0.24 12.80
N LEU A 31 -4.44 0.18 13.98
CA LEU A 31 -5.67 -0.33 14.60
C LEU A 31 -6.92 -0.10 13.76
N LEU A 32 -6.99 1.03 13.06
CA LEU A 32 -8.13 1.39 12.21
C LEU A 32 -8.08 0.70 10.84
N SER A 33 -6.97 0.02 10.53
CA SER A 33 -6.82 -0.64 9.24
C SER A 33 -7.57 -1.97 9.19
N ARG A 34 -8.19 -2.25 8.05
CA ARG A 34 -8.80 -3.55 7.79
C ARG A 34 -7.79 -4.70 7.75
N MET A 35 -6.55 -4.39 7.40
CA MET A 35 -5.48 -5.37 7.27
C MET A 35 -4.99 -5.88 8.62
N PHE A 36 -5.01 -5.04 9.67
CA PHE A 36 -4.43 -5.35 10.97
C PHE A 36 -5.48 -5.43 12.11
N SER A 37 -6.77 -5.43 11.75
CA SER A 37 -7.90 -5.38 12.70
C SER A 37 -7.97 -6.55 13.69
N ASP A 38 -7.30 -7.67 13.42
CA ASP A 38 -7.24 -8.87 14.27
C ASP A 38 -5.89 -9.02 14.99
N LEU A 39 -5.02 -8.00 14.95
CA LEU A 39 -3.82 -7.93 15.78
C LEU A 39 -4.16 -7.42 17.19
N GLU A 40 -3.53 -8.02 18.18
CA GLU A 40 -3.59 -7.53 19.56
C GLU A 40 -2.79 -6.23 19.73
N TRP A 41 -3.14 -5.43 20.75
CA TRP A 41 -2.47 -4.16 21.00
C TRP A 41 -0.95 -4.26 21.06
N LEU A 42 -0.42 -5.26 21.77
CA LEU A 42 1.03 -5.47 21.88
C LEU A 42 1.68 -5.78 20.52
N GLU A 43 0.98 -6.45 19.63
CA GLU A 43 1.45 -6.73 18.27
C GLU A 43 1.47 -5.45 17.42
N ILE A 44 0.45 -4.59 17.56
CA ILE A 44 0.41 -3.26 16.93
C ILE A 44 1.56 -2.38 17.42
N GLU A 45 1.79 -2.31 18.73
CA GLU A 45 2.93 -1.57 19.32
C GLU A 45 4.28 -2.07 18.78
N ASN A 46 4.41 -3.37 18.62
CA ASN A 46 5.62 -3.99 18.08
C ASN A 46 5.76 -3.83 16.57
N LEU A 47 4.67 -3.58 15.84
CA LEU A 47 4.66 -3.39 14.40
C LEU A 47 4.90 -1.92 14.01
N ALA A 48 4.40 -0.98 14.80
CA ALA A 48 4.47 0.46 14.51
C ALA A 48 5.88 1.00 14.21
N PRO A 49 6.99 0.56 14.85
CA PRO A 49 8.34 1.05 14.57
C PRO A 49 8.85 0.82 13.14
N TYR A 50 8.22 -0.07 12.38
CA TYR A 50 8.60 -0.38 11.00
C TYR A 50 7.88 0.51 9.99
N PHE A 51 6.96 1.37 10.43
CA PHE A 51 6.21 2.28 9.57
C PHE A 51 6.70 3.72 9.67
N GLN A 52 6.49 4.46 8.58
CA GLN A 52 6.77 5.89 8.47
C GLN A 52 5.50 6.62 8.00
N CYS A 53 5.22 7.79 8.56
CA CYS A 53 4.03 8.58 8.25
C CYS A 53 4.35 9.67 7.21
N PHE A 54 3.50 9.77 6.18
CA PHE A 54 3.62 10.73 5.09
C PHE A 54 2.30 11.46 4.85
N LYS A 55 2.40 12.68 4.31
CA LYS A 55 1.27 13.43 3.74
C LYS A 55 1.50 13.66 2.26
N GLY A 56 0.45 13.49 1.46
CA GLY A 56 0.42 13.78 0.04
C GLY A 56 -0.67 14.79 -0.28
N ALA A 57 -0.35 15.79 -1.10
CA ALA A 57 -1.33 16.71 -1.65
C ALA A 57 -2.09 16.06 -2.82
N ALA A 58 -3.25 16.59 -3.17
CA ALA A 58 -3.95 16.18 -4.38
C ALA A 58 -3.03 16.34 -5.60
N GLY A 59 -3.02 15.35 -6.49
CA GLY A 59 -2.11 15.25 -7.64
C GLY A 59 -0.74 14.62 -7.33
N ALA A 60 -0.39 14.37 -6.05
CA ALA A 60 0.84 13.68 -5.70
C ALA A 60 0.83 12.24 -6.21
N VAL A 61 1.91 11.82 -6.86
CA VAL A 61 2.06 10.46 -7.40
C VAL A 61 2.71 9.57 -6.35
N LEU A 62 1.97 8.57 -5.86
CA LEU A 62 2.48 7.62 -4.89
C LEU A 62 3.46 6.64 -5.56
N PHE A 63 3.11 6.12 -6.72
CA PHE A 63 3.97 5.33 -7.61
C PHE A 63 3.39 5.27 -9.03
N ARG A 64 4.23 4.91 -10.00
CA ARG A 64 3.84 4.77 -11.41
C ARG A 64 3.89 3.31 -11.85
N GLU A 65 2.99 2.93 -12.76
CA GLU A 65 3.04 1.64 -13.46
C GLU A 65 4.43 1.39 -14.05
N GLY A 66 4.96 0.16 -13.90
CA GLY A 66 6.27 -0.24 -14.37
C GLY A 66 7.45 0.23 -13.50
N SER A 67 7.25 1.14 -12.55
CA SER A 67 8.32 1.53 -11.62
C SER A 67 8.66 0.40 -10.64
N LYS A 68 9.87 0.43 -10.09
CA LYS A 68 10.32 -0.58 -9.12
C LYS A 68 9.58 -0.42 -7.81
N GLY A 69 8.81 -1.43 -7.41
CA GLY A 69 8.06 -1.42 -6.17
C GLY A 69 8.94 -1.68 -4.94
N SER A 70 8.87 -0.80 -3.95
CA SER A 70 9.71 -0.89 -2.75
C SER A 70 8.95 -0.73 -1.42
N PHE A 71 7.62 -0.53 -1.45
CA PHE A 71 6.81 -0.34 -0.25
C PHE A 71 5.35 -0.74 -0.44
N LEU A 72 4.66 -0.99 0.67
CA LEU A 72 3.20 -0.91 0.78
C LEU A 72 2.81 0.35 1.54
N ALA A 73 1.66 0.92 1.20
CA ALA A 73 1.07 2.04 1.91
C ALA A 73 -0.30 1.66 2.51
N LEU A 74 -0.56 2.15 3.73
CA LEU A 74 -1.86 2.10 4.38
C LEU A 74 -2.42 3.51 4.46
N LEU A 75 -3.61 3.73 3.92
CA LEU A 75 -4.26 5.03 3.89
C LEU A 75 -5.01 5.28 5.21
N HIS A 76 -4.69 6.39 5.87
CA HIS A 76 -5.36 6.85 7.09
C HIS A 76 -6.54 7.77 6.78
N ASP A 77 -6.32 8.75 5.93
CA ASP A 77 -7.34 9.69 5.45
C ASP A 77 -7.11 10.05 3.98
N GLY A 78 -8.10 10.68 3.35
CA GLY A 78 -8.07 11.08 1.94
C GLY A 78 -8.45 9.95 0.99
N MET A 79 -8.02 10.09 -0.29
CA MET A 79 -8.35 9.16 -1.37
C MET A 79 -7.19 9.02 -2.35
N VAL A 80 -6.89 7.79 -2.75
CA VAL A 80 -5.91 7.46 -3.79
C VAL A 80 -6.61 6.74 -4.93
N GLU A 81 -6.46 7.23 -6.14
CA GLU A 81 -6.96 6.58 -7.36
C GLU A 81 -5.87 5.69 -7.95
N VAL A 82 -6.25 4.49 -8.34
CA VAL A 82 -5.39 3.49 -8.99
C VAL A 82 -5.83 3.36 -10.43
N SER A 83 -4.94 3.64 -11.37
CA SER A 83 -5.20 3.57 -12.79
C SER A 83 -4.14 2.73 -13.52
N ARG A 84 -4.51 2.25 -14.68
CA ARG A 84 -3.63 1.51 -15.58
C ARG A 84 -3.82 1.98 -17.01
N ARG A 85 -2.73 2.02 -17.77
CA ARG A 85 -2.75 2.33 -19.19
C ARG A 85 -3.03 1.06 -19.99
N GLY A 86 -4.12 1.10 -20.77
CA GLY A 86 -4.48 0.02 -21.69
C GLY A 86 -3.56 -0.04 -22.91
N SER A 87 -3.70 -1.11 -23.71
CA SER A 87 -2.98 -1.27 -24.99
C SER A 87 -3.28 -0.18 -26.02
N ASP A 88 -4.44 0.46 -25.90
CA ASP A 88 -4.88 1.61 -26.71
C ASP A 88 -4.36 2.96 -26.17
N ASN A 89 -3.44 2.92 -25.19
CA ASN A 89 -2.85 4.06 -24.51
C ASN A 89 -3.86 4.91 -23.69
N ARG A 90 -5.10 4.43 -23.49
CA ARG A 90 -6.09 5.08 -22.64
C ARG A 90 -5.85 4.68 -21.18
N GLU A 91 -6.00 5.65 -20.30
CA GLU A 91 -5.94 5.42 -18.86
C GLU A 91 -7.31 4.94 -18.36
N SER A 92 -7.32 3.83 -17.65
CA SER A 92 -8.52 3.26 -17.04
C SER A 92 -8.36 3.24 -15.53
N VAL A 93 -9.32 3.81 -14.83
CA VAL A 93 -9.38 3.75 -13.37
C VAL A 93 -9.79 2.34 -12.96
N LEU A 94 -8.93 1.69 -12.19
CA LEU A 94 -9.14 0.33 -11.69
C LEU A 94 -9.84 0.32 -10.33
N ASP A 95 -9.45 1.26 -9.44
CA ASP A 95 -9.99 1.33 -8.08
C ASP A 95 -9.79 2.72 -7.47
N ARG A 96 -10.56 3.03 -6.43
CA ARG A 96 -10.35 4.17 -5.54
C ARG A 96 -10.19 3.66 -4.12
N VAL A 97 -9.02 3.91 -3.57
CA VAL A 97 -8.61 3.41 -2.27
C VAL A 97 -8.83 4.50 -1.23
N GLY A 98 -9.76 4.23 -0.32
CA GLY A 98 -10.08 5.10 0.82
C GLY A 98 -9.45 4.63 2.14
N PRO A 99 -9.75 5.32 3.25
CA PRO A 99 -9.17 5.05 4.57
C PRO A 99 -9.30 3.61 5.04
N GLY A 100 -8.30 3.14 5.77
CA GLY A 100 -8.21 1.77 6.30
C GLY A 100 -7.76 0.70 5.30
N ASN A 101 -7.60 1.05 4.03
CA ASN A 101 -7.16 0.12 2.99
C ASN A 101 -5.67 0.29 2.66
N THR A 102 -5.09 -0.77 2.09
CA THR A 102 -3.69 -0.82 1.67
C THR A 102 -3.55 -0.78 0.15
N ILE A 103 -2.38 -0.32 -0.31
CA ILE A 103 -2.02 -0.21 -1.72
C ILE A 103 -0.54 -0.53 -1.89
N GLY A 104 -0.19 -1.19 -3.01
CA GLY A 104 1.19 -1.51 -3.38
C GLY A 104 1.78 -2.73 -2.66
N GLU A 105 0.93 -3.56 -2.05
CA GLU A 105 1.33 -4.76 -1.30
C GLU A 105 1.92 -5.87 -2.18
N MET A 106 1.58 -5.94 -3.47
CA MET A 106 2.14 -6.95 -4.39
C MET A 106 3.65 -6.83 -4.44
N ALA A 107 4.14 -5.65 -4.79
CA ALA A 107 5.55 -5.40 -4.98
C ALA A 107 6.42 -5.62 -3.72
N ILE A 108 5.86 -5.56 -2.51
CA ILE A 108 6.63 -5.86 -1.29
C ILE A 108 6.82 -7.37 -1.10
N ILE A 109 5.94 -8.19 -1.69
CA ILE A 109 6.02 -9.66 -1.63
C ILE A 109 6.89 -10.22 -2.75
N ASP A 110 6.58 -9.89 -4.01
CA ASP A 110 7.21 -10.50 -5.18
C ASP A 110 8.42 -9.71 -5.72
N GLY A 111 8.50 -8.41 -5.43
CA GLY A 111 9.57 -7.54 -5.92
C GLY A 111 9.40 -7.11 -7.37
N GLU A 112 8.27 -7.46 -7.99
CA GLU A 112 7.97 -7.11 -9.36
C GLU A 112 7.65 -5.60 -9.51
N PRO A 113 7.77 -5.06 -10.72
CA PRO A 113 7.37 -3.68 -11.01
C PRO A 113 5.90 -3.42 -10.66
N ARG A 114 5.58 -2.16 -10.36
CA ARG A 114 4.21 -1.72 -10.08
C ARG A 114 3.28 -2.09 -11.22
N SER A 115 2.18 -2.75 -10.91
CA SER A 115 1.16 -3.18 -11.90
C SER A 115 0.21 -2.06 -12.34
N ALA A 116 0.26 -0.91 -11.67
CA ALA A 116 -0.62 0.24 -11.92
C ALA A 116 0.02 1.53 -11.41
N THR A 117 -0.54 2.67 -11.79
CA THR A 117 -0.21 3.99 -11.24
C THR A 117 -1.16 4.34 -10.10
N ALA A 118 -0.64 4.96 -9.03
CA ALA A 118 -1.43 5.43 -7.91
C ALA A 118 -1.20 6.93 -7.67
N VAL A 119 -2.30 7.69 -7.66
CA VAL A 119 -2.28 9.16 -7.52
C VAL A 119 -3.24 9.58 -6.41
N VAL A 120 -2.80 10.50 -5.56
CA VAL A 120 -3.66 11.12 -4.54
C VAL A 120 -4.68 12.01 -5.22
N VAL A 121 -5.97 11.77 -5.01
CA VAL A 121 -7.05 12.61 -5.55
C VAL A 121 -7.65 13.53 -4.48
N GLU A 122 -7.54 13.18 -3.22
CA GLU A 122 -7.84 14.03 -2.07
C GLU A 122 -6.63 14.08 -1.14
N PRO A 123 -6.30 15.24 -0.53
CA PRO A 123 -5.15 15.31 0.40
C PRO A 123 -5.17 14.16 1.40
N SER A 124 -4.07 13.43 1.48
CA SER A 124 -4.04 12.14 2.17
C SER A 124 -2.91 12.05 3.18
N THR A 125 -3.19 11.38 4.28
CA THR A 125 -2.19 10.88 5.23
C THR A 125 -2.09 9.37 5.09
N LEU A 126 -0.87 8.85 4.99
CA LEU A 126 -0.64 7.42 4.88
C LEU A 126 0.61 7.00 5.65
N ILE A 127 0.65 5.73 6.04
CA ILE A 127 1.85 5.12 6.60
C ILE A 127 2.41 4.09 5.63
N LEU A 128 3.73 4.09 5.50
CA LEU A 128 4.46 3.23 4.57
C LEU A 128 5.31 2.21 5.34
N LEU A 129 5.24 0.97 4.89
CA LEU A 129 6.18 -0.09 5.21
C LEU A 129 7.04 -0.34 3.98
N ASN A 130 8.30 0.10 3.99
CA ASN A 130 9.21 -0.16 2.89
C ASN A 130 9.82 -1.56 2.97
N ARG A 131 10.43 -2.03 1.88
CA ARG A 131 11.04 -3.37 1.79
C ARG A 131 12.15 -3.58 2.82
N GLU A 132 12.94 -2.57 3.12
CA GLU A 132 14.02 -2.66 4.10
C GLU A 132 13.46 -2.91 5.51
N GLU A 133 12.46 -2.12 5.91
CA GLU A 133 11.78 -2.27 7.18
C GLU A 133 10.98 -3.58 7.27
N PHE A 134 10.36 -4.02 6.16
CA PHE A 134 9.72 -5.32 6.09
C PHE A 134 10.72 -6.47 6.30
N ASN A 135 11.88 -6.42 5.66
CA ASN A 135 12.94 -7.40 5.85
C ASN A 135 13.50 -7.37 7.29
N ARG A 136 13.60 -6.16 7.88
CA ARG A 136 13.99 -5.99 9.28
C ARG A 136 12.96 -6.63 10.22
N LEU A 137 11.66 -6.39 10.01
CA LEU A 137 10.58 -7.03 10.75
C LEU A 137 10.67 -8.56 10.69
N MET A 138 10.89 -9.12 9.50
CA MET A 138 11.03 -10.58 9.31
C MET A 138 12.21 -11.17 10.08
N LYS A 139 13.30 -10.42 10.24
CA LYS A 139 14.50 -10.84 11.00
C LYS A 139 14.34 -10.67 12.50
N GLU A 140 13.84 -9.53 12.95
CA GLU A 140 13.75 -9.17 14.37
C GLU A 140 12.55 -9.81 15.07
N LYS A 141 11.42 -9.95 14.36
CA LYS A 141 10.14 -10.45 14.90
C LYS A 141 9.46 -11.42 13.91
N PRO A 142 10.05 -12.60 13.66
CA PRO A 142 9.61 -13.51 12.60
C PRO A 142 8.15 -13.95 12.73
N LEU A 143 7.63 -14.17 13.93
CA LEU A 143 6.24 -14.55 14.14
C LEU A 143 5.27 -13.42 13.76
N LEU A 144 5.60 -12.17 14.11
CA LEU A 144 4.81 -11.00 13.73
C LEU A 144 4.93 -10.76 12.22
N GLY A 145 6.12 -10.89 11.65
CA GLY A 145 6.34 -10.82 10.21
C GLY A 145 5.51 -11.86 9.44
N ALA A 146 5.47 -13.11 9.91
CA ALA A 146 4.63 -14.16 9.33
C ALA A 146 3.13 -13.78 9.38
N LYS A 147 2.64 -13.20 10.48
CA LYS A 147 1.27 -12.69 10.56
C LYS A 147 1.00 -11.61 9.50
N VAL A 148 1.92 -10.67 9.29
CA VAL A 148 1.81 -9.64 8.25
C VAL A 148 1.73 -10.26 6.86
N VAL A 149 2.60 -11.23 6.54
CA VAL A 149 2.57 -11.95 5.25
C VAL A 149 1.24 -12.66 5.02
N ILE A 150 0.71 -13.35 6.03
CA ILE A 150 -0.58 -14.05 5.95
C ILE A 150 -1.72 -13.04 5.65
N ARG A 151 -1.67 -11.84 6.24
CA ARG A 151 -2.69 -10.80 5.98
C ARG A 151 -2.60 -10.25 4.57
N ILE A 152 -1.38 -10.01 4.08
CA ILE A 152 -1.16 -9.62 2.67
C ILE A 152 -1.72 -10.72 1.74
N ALA A 153 -1.42 -11.98 2.00
CA ALA A 153 -1.91 -13.11 1.20
C ALA A 153 -3.45 -13.19 1.21
N ARG A 154 -4.10 -12.97 2.36
CA ARG A 154 -5.57 -12.91 2.46
C ARG A 154 -6.15 -11.76 1.64
N LEU A 155 -5.55 -10.56 1.72
CA LEU A 155 -5.95 -9.40 0.95
C LEU A 155 -5.85 -9.68 -0.57
N LEU A 156 -4.73 -10.22 -1.03
CA LEU A 156 -4.51 -10.57 -2.44
C LEU A 156 -5.50 -11.64 -2.91
N SER A 157 -5.78 -12.65 -2.08
CA SER A 157 -6.80 -13.67 -2.37
C SER A 157 -8.21 -13.06 -2.50
N GLN A 158 -8.57 -12.08 -1.66
CA GLN A 158 -9.85 -11.37 -1.76
C GLN A 158 -9.93 -10.53 -3.05
N ARG A 159 -8.85 -9.81 -3.40
CA ARG A 159 -8.78 -9.03 -4.64
C ARG A 159 -8.88 -9.91 -5.88
N LEU A 160 -8.22 -11.06 -5.87
CA LEU A 160 -8.29 -12.03 -6.98
C LEU A 160 -9.72 -12.56 -7.16
N ARG A 161 -10.42 -12.92 -6.07
CA ARG A 161 -11.84 -13.33 -6.14
C ARG A 161 -12.75 -12.23 -6.69
N LYS A 162 -12.54 -10.98 -6.24
CA LYS A 162 -13.30 -9.82 -6.76
C LYS A 162 -13.05 -9.63 -8.26
N ALA A 163 -11.80 -9.68 -8.70
CA ALA A 163 -11.43 -9.57 -10.11
C ALA A 163 -12.05 -10.70 -10.97
N GLY A 164 -11.98 -11.95 -10.49
CA GLY A 164 -12.59 -13.09 -11.17
C GLY A 164 -14.10 -12.94 -11.33
N GLY A 165 -14.80 -12.46 -10.30
CA GLY A 165 -16.25 -12.18 -10.38
C GLY A 165 -16.57 -11.09 -11.40
N THR A 166 -15.77 -10.02 -11.45
CA THR A 166 -15.94 -8.95 -12.45
C THR A 166 -15.74 -9.47 -13.87
N ILE A 167 -14.71 -10.30 -14.10
CA ILE A 167 -14.44 -10.91 -15.41
C ILE A 167 -15.61 -11.81 -15.83
N ALA A 168 -16.11 -12.68 -14.95
CA ALA A 168 -17.25 -13.53 -15.23
C ALA A 168 -18.49 -12.72 -15.68
N THR A 169 -18.81 -11.66 -14.92
CA THR A 169 -19.94 -10.75 -15.26
C THR A 169 -19.75 -10.06 -16.62
N LEU A 170 -18.52 -9.69 -16.98
CA LEU A 170 -18.24 -9.07 -18.28
C LEU A 170 -18.39 -10.06 -19.44
N LEU A 171 -17.96 -11.31 -19.26
CA LEU A 171 -18.13 -12.36 -20.26
C LEU A 171 -19.61 -12.68 -20.50
N GLU A 172 -20.41 -12.82 -19.44
CA GLU A 172 -21.86 -13.04 -19.54
C GLU A 172 -22.58 -11.91 -20.30
N ARG A 173 -22.11 -10.66 -20.17
CA ARG A 173 -22.69 -9.49 -20.90
C ARG A 173 -22.22 -9.38 -22.34
N GLY A 174 -21.09 -9.98 -22.69
CA GLY A 174 -20.54 -9.97 -24.05
C GLY A 174 -21.10 -11.06 -24.95
N GLU A 175 -21.81 -12.04 -24.41
CA GLU A 175 -22.47 -13.12 -25.15
C GLU A 175 -23.91 -12.80 -25.59
N THR A 176 -24.36 -11.56 -25.33
CA THR A 176 -25.69 -11.07 -25.80
C THR A 176 -25.53 -10.09 -26.93
#